data_155e35ecbd71ca0981952027cafbc6ef
#
_entry.id   155e35ecbd71ca0981952027cafbc6ef
#
_cell.length_a   1.000
_cell.length_b   1.000
_cell.length_c   1.000
_cell.angle_alpha   90.00
_cell.angle_beta   90.00
_cell.angle_gamma   90.00
#
_symmetry.space_group_name_H-M   'P 1'
#
loop_
_entity.id
_entity.type
_entity.pdbx_description
1 polymer ?
#
loop_
_entity_poly.entity_id
_entity_poly.type
_entity_poly.pdbx_seq_one_letter_code
_entity_poly.pdbx_strand_id
1 'polypeptide(L)'
;MSERTNSFGQPIGRELPGWLPPPRPSRRVLVGRFCRVEPLDVARHARELYDANSLDAEGRMWTYLFSGPFGSFEEYRAWLEPRPASEDPLFFAFVDERRAQAVGTGAYMRIDPANGVVEVGHLAFSPLMQRTPVATEAMYLMMKYAFELGYRRYEWKCDALNAGSRRAAARLGFTFEGVFRQAVVCQGRSRVVFGVGNPRAR
;
A
#
# COMPACT_ATOMS: atom_id res chain seq x y z
N MET A 1 -12.63 29.99 0.63
CA MET A 1 -13.18 29.24 1.79
C MET A 1 -13.35 30.25 2.90
N SER A 2 -14.56 30.44 3.47
CA SER A 2 -14.75 31.33 4.61
C SER A 2 -13.96 30.75 5.80
N GLU A 3 -13.05 31.54 6.35
CA GLU A 3 -12.34 31.17 7.58
C GLU A 3 -13.37 31.07 8.71
N ARG A 4 -13.40 29.92 9.36
CA ARG A 4 -14.19 29.71 10.59
C ARG A 4 -13.30 30.07 11.77
N THR A 5 -13.85 30.78 12.73
CA THR A 5 -13.13 31.17 13.94
C THR A 5 -13.86 30.65 15.18
N ASN A 6 -13.09 30.40 16.24
CA ASN A 6 -13.65 30.13 17.58
C ASN A 6 -14.06 31.46 18.28
N SER A 7 -14.54 31.38 19.51
CA SER A 7 -14.94 32.52 20.32
C SER A 7 -13.82 33.52 20.62
N PHE A 8 -12.58 33.16 20.39
CA PHE A 8 -11.39 34.00 20.58
C PHE A 8 -10.88 34.62 19.26
N GLY A 9 -11.61 34.43 18.14
CA GLY A 9 -11.19 34.91 16.83
C GLY A 9 -10.09 34.10 16.15
N GLN A 10 -9.74 32.91 16.68
CA GLN A 10 -8.70 32.07 16.10
C GLN A 10 -9.26 31.18 14.98
N PRO A 11 -8.57 31.04 13.83
CA PRO A 11 -8.97 30.15 12.77
C PRO A 11 -9.07 28.70 13.25
N ILE A 12 -10.17 28.02 12.92
CA ILE A 12 -10.40 26.61 13.25
C ILE A 12 -10.73 25.80 12.00
N GLY A 13 -10.47 24.48 12.07
CA GLY A 13 -10.77 23.55 11.00
C GLY A 13 -12.27 23.36 10.78
N ARG A 14 -12.62 22.74 9.65
CA ARG A 14 -13.99 22.41 9.31
C ARG A 14 -14.54 21.35 10.26
N GLU A 15 -15.75 21.58 10.77
CA GLU A 15 -16.50 20.56 11.51
C GLU A 15 -16.79 19.32 10.68
N LEU A 16 -16.86 18.19 11.33
CA LEU A 16 -17.23 16.89 10.77
C LEU A 16 -18.51 16.39 11.47
N PRO A 17 -19.69 17.00 11.18
CA PRO A 17 -20.92 16.59 11.84
C PRO A 17 -21.24 15.14 11.47
N GLY A 18 -21.60 14.33 12.46
CA GLY A 18 -21.90 12.92 12.29
C GLY A 18 -20.69 12.04 11.95
N TRP A 19 -19.47 12.52 12.18
CA TRP A 19 -18.27 11.69 12.00
C TRP A 19 -18.29 10.47 12.94
N LEU A 20 -18.20 9.29 12.32
CA LEU A 20 -18.00 8.03 13.02
C LEU A 20 -16.75 7.36 12.46
N PRO A 21 -15.86 6.83 13.32
CA PRO A 21 -14.71 6.08 12.88
C PRO A 21 -15.13 4.87 12.02
N PRO A 22 -14.50 4.66 10.85
CA PRO A 22 -14.75 3.46 10.05
C PRO A 22 -14.24 2.22 10.76
N PRO A 23 -14.77 1.02 10.44
CA PRO A 23 -14.19 -0.23 10.90
C PRO A 23 -12.79 -0.45 10.30
N ARG A 24 -11.96 -1.23 10.98
CA ARG A 24 -10.68 -1.66 10.39
C ARG A 24 -10.93 -2.50 9.14
N PRO A 25 -10.06 -2.40 8.10
CA PRO A 25 -10.11 -3.30 6.95
C PRO A 25 -10.02 -4.77 7.42
N SER A 26 -10.83 -5.63 6.81
CA SER A 26 -10.84 -7.07 7.12
C SER A 26 -10.08 -7.86 6.04
N ARG A 27 -9.78 -9.14 6.38
CA ARG A 27 -9.18 -10.12 5.46
C ARG A 27 -10.20 -10.67 4.46
N ARG A 28 -10.81 -9.81 3.65
CA ARG A 28 -11.73 -10.24 2.58
C ARG A 28 -11.02 -10.24 1.23
N VAL A 29 -11.45 -11.13 0.35
CA VAL A 29 -11.03 -11.14 -1.05
C VAL A 29 -11.71 -9.98 -1.78
N LEU A 30 -10.93 -9.19 -2.52
CA LEU A 30 -11.44 -8.16 -3.43
C LEU A 30 -11.27 -8.69 -4.86
N VAL A 31 -12.36 -8.75 -5.61
CA VAL A 31 -12.39 -9.34 -6.95
C VAL A 31 -12.49 -8.24 -8.00
N GLY A 32 -11.57 -8.25 -8.93
CA GLY A 32 -11.55 -7.40 -10.12
C GLY A 32 -11.71 -8.21 -11.40
N ARG A 33 -11.47 -7.56 -12.52
CA ARG A 33 -11.47 -8.18 -13.86
C ARG A 33 -10.13 -8.86 -14.18
N PHE A 34 -9.04 -8.25 -13.74
CA PHE A 34 -7.68 -8.66 -14.06
C PHE A 34 -6.98 -9.31 -12.89
N CYS A 35 -7.42 -9.02 -11.67
CA CYS A 35 -6.81 -9.57 -10.46
C CYS A 35 -7.82 -9.82 -9.34
N ARG A 36 -7.39 -10.68 -8.39
CA ARG A 36 -7.93 -10.73 -7.04
C ARG A 36 -6.89 -10.20 -6.05
N VAL A 37 -7.35 -9.46 -5.06
CA VAL A 37 -6.57 -9.09 -3.87
C VAL A 37 -7.00 -10.04 -2.76
N GLU A 38 -6.16 -11.01 -2.44
CA GLU A 38 -6.47 -12.08 -1.47
C GLU A 38 -5.70 -11.84 -0.17
N PRO A 39 -6.29 -12.13 1.00
CA PRO A 39 -5.52 -12.18 2.23
C PRO A 39 -4.28 -13.05 2.04
N LEU A 40 -3.13 -12.57 2.51
CA LEU A 40 -1.90 -13.31 2.33
C LEU A 40 -1.96 -14.65 3.07
N ASP A 41 -1.65 -15.72 2.36
CA ASP A 41 -1.55 -17.10 2.84
C ASP A 41 -0.23 -17.70 2.36
N VAL A 42 0.63 -18.11 3.29
CA VAL A 42 1.98 -18.60 2.95
C VAL A 42 1.91 -19.92 2.20
N ALA A 43 1.00 -20.82 2.59
CA ALA A 43 0.87 -22.12 1.95
C ALA A 43 0.45 -22.02 0.48
N ARG A 44 -0.43 -21.04 0.18
CA ARG A 44 -0.92 -20.80 -1.19
C ARG A 44 -0.01 -19.95 -2.03
N HIS A 45 0.52 -18.87 -1.46
CA HIS A 45 1.10 -17.80 -2.26
C HIS A 45 2.63 -17.77 -2.26
N ALA A 46 3.30 -18.36 -1.25
CA ALA A 46 4.74 -18.15 -1.07
C ALA A 46 5.56 -18.62 -2.27
N ARG A 47 5.26 -19.80 -2.82
CA ARG A 47 6.01 -20.36 -3.96
C ARG A 47 5.81 -19.52 -5.21
N GLU A 48 4.57 -19.18 -5.52
CA GLU A 48 4.22 -18.37 -6.69
C GLU A 48 4.85 -16.97 -6.64
N LEU A 49 4.80 -16.32 -5.46
CA LEU A 49 5.41 -15.01 -5.24
C LEU A 49 6.94 -15.07 -5.37
N TYR A 50 7.58 -16.11 -4.82
CA TYR A 50 9.01 -16.28 -4.94
C TYR A 50 9.44 -16.45 -6.40
N ASP A 51 8.77 -17.35 -7.13
CA ASP A 51 9.06 -17.61 -8.54
C ASP A 51 8.85 -16.36 -9.40
N ALA A 52 7.75 -15.62 -9.17
CA ALA A 52 7.48 -14.36 -9.86
C ALA A 52 8.52 -13.26 -9.55
N ASN A 53 8.96 -13.15 -8.30
CA ASN A 53 9.97 -12.16 -7.89
C ASN A 53 11.38 -12.52 -8.41
N SER A 54 11.69 -13.81 -8.51
CA SER A 54 12.98 -14.31 -9.01
C SER A 54 13.23 -14.02 -10.50
N LEU A 55 12.20 -13.63 -11.24
CA LEU A 55 12.34 -13.12 -12.61
C LEU A 55 13.11 -11.78 -12.67
N ASP A 56 13.21 -11.07 -11.56
CA ASP A 56 14.10 -9.92 -11.40
C ASP A 56 15.51 -10.38 -10.97
N ALA A 57 16.26 -10.94 -11.89
CA ALA A 57 17.58 -11.53 -11.64
C ALA A 57 18.58 -10.55 -10.99
N GLU A 58 18.40 -9.25 -11.22
CA GLU A 58 19.27 -8.21 -10.67
C GLU A 58 18.78 -7.67 -9.32
N GLY A 59 17.60 -8.06 -8.86
CA GLY A 59 17.03 -7.63 -7.58
C GLY A 59 16.61 -6.16 -7.54
N ARG A 60 16.39 -5.53 -8.69
CA ARG A 60 16.07 -4.09 -8.80
C ARG A 60 14.80 -3.71 -8.08
N MET A 61 13.78 -4.58 -8.04
CA MET A 61 12.52 -4.33 -7.35
C MET A 61 12.69 -4.14 -5.84
N TRP A 62 13.77 -4.70 -5.27
CA TRP A 62 14.05 -4.65 -3.83
C TRP A 62 14.78 -3.38 -3.38
N THR A 63 15.30 -2.57 -4.32
CA THR A 63 16.12 -1.38 -4.04
C THR A 63 15.48 -0.43 -3.00
N TYR A 64 14.17 -0.28 -3.04
CA TYR A 64 13.43 0.62 -2.16
C TYR A 64 12.56 -0.10 -1.12
N LEU A 65 12.68 -1.41 -1.01
CA LEU A 65 11.99 -2.20 0.00
C LEU A 65 12.86 -2.39 1.24
N PHE A 66 12.25 -2.72 2.36
CA PHE A 66 12.96 -2.95 3.63
C PHE A 66 13.64 -4.32 3.69
N SER A 67 13.35 -5.20 2.75
CA SER A 67 13.81 -6.59 2.72
C SER A 67 14.14 -7.01 1.30
N GLY A 68 14.85 -8.13 1.16
CA GLY A 68 15.27 -8.71 -0.11
C GLY A 68 16.50 -8.04 -0.73
N PRO A 69 17.00 -8.54 -1.88
CA PRO A 69 16.54 -9.79 -2.48
C PRO A 69 16.77 -11.02 -1.59
N PHE A 70 16.13 -12.15 -1.90
CA PHE A 70 16.25 -13.40 -1.16
C PHE A 70 17.01 -14.43 -2.01
N GLY A 71 17.99 -15.11 -1.40
CA GLY A 71 18.85 -16.07 -2.08
C GLY A 71 18.19 -17.43 -2.31
N SER A 72 17.17 -17.78 -1.52
CA SER A 72 16.45 -19.05 -1.64
C SER A 72 14.96 -18.91 -1.35
N PHE A 73 14.19 -19.93 -1.76
CA PHE A 73 12.78 -20.02 -1.42
C PHE A 73 12.55 -20.11 0.09
N GLU A 74 13.41 -20.84 0.79
CA GLU A 74 13.33 -21.04 2.23
C GLU A 74 13.50 -19.71 2.98
N GLU A 75 14.46 -18.88 2.58
CA GLU A 75 14.63 -17.53 3.13
C GLU A 75 13.41 -16.66 2.87
N TYR A 76 12.90 -16.65 1.64
CA TYR A 76 11.70 -15.90 1.28
C TYR A 76 10.48 -16.35 2.08
N ARG A 77 10.27 -17.65 2.19
CA ARG A 77 9.18 -18.24 2.96
C ARG A 77 9.28 -17.87 4.44
N ALA A 78 10.43 -18.02 5.05
CA ALA A 78 10.67 -17.65 6.46
C ALA A 78 10.39 -16.15 6.70
N TRP A 79 10.79 -15.30 5.75
CA TRP A 79 10.46 -13.88 5.79
C TRP A 79 8.96 -13.61 5.65
N LEU A 80 8.24 -14.40 4.86
CA LEU A 80 6.80 -14.23 4.62
C LEU A 80 5.94 -14.77 5.78
N GLU A 81 6.41 -15.81 6.48
CA GLU A 81 5.68 -16.60 7.48
C GLU A 81 4.93 -15.77 8.57
N PRO A 82 5.50 -14.73 9.18
CA PRO A 82 4.80 -13.98 10.23
C PRO A 82 3.73 -13.00 9.71
N ARG A 83 3.68 -12.73 8.41
CA ARG A 83 2.85 -11.66 7.82
C ARG A 83 1.35 -11.91 7.83
N PRO A 84 0.85 -13.14 7.58
CA PRO A 84 -0.59 -13.40 7.64
C PRO A 84 -1.23 -13.13 9.00
N ALA A 85 -0.46 -13.26 10.09
CA ALA A 85 -0.95 -12.99 11.46
C ALA A 85 -0.94 -11.49 11.81
N SER A 86 -0.28 -10.65 11.03
CA SER A 86 -0.17 -9.22 11.31
C SER A 86 -1.50 -8.49 11.06
N GLU A 87 -1.91 -7.66 12.02
CA GLU A 87 -3.11 -6.81 11.91
C GLU A 87 -2.78 -5.39 11.41
N ASP A 88 -1.53 -4.95 11.56
CA ASP A 88 -1.00 -3.70 11.02
C ASP A 88 0.52 -3.80 10.90
N PRO A 89 1.05 -4.00 9.69
CA PRO A 89 0.38 -4.04 8.38
C PRO A 89 -0.52 -5.26 8.17
N LEU A 90 -1.67 -5.06 7.52
CA LEU A 90 -2.58 -6.12 7.08
C LEU A 90 -2.26 -6.53 5.65
N PHE A 91 -1.65 -7.72 5.46
CA PHE A 91 -1.06 -8.15 4.20
C PHE A 91 -2.01 -8.85 3.25
N PHE A 92 -1.80 -8.61 1.95
CA PHE A 92 -2.51 -9.24 0.84
C PHE A 92 -1.53 -9.70 -0.25
N ALA A 93 -1.94 -10.75 -0.97
CA ALA A 93 -1.35 -11.17 -2.24
C ALA A 93 -2.19 -10.65 -3.42
N PHE A 94 -1.53 -10.28 -4.50
CA PHE A 94 -2.16 -9.90 -5.77
C PHE A 94 -2.07 -11.06 -6.74
N VAL A 95 -3.22 -11.66 -7.06
CA VAL A 95 -3.33 -12.82 -7.93
C VAL A 95 -3.78 -12.35 -9.31
N ASP A 96 -2.98 -12.62 -10.34
CA ASP A 96 -3.32 -12.37 -11.74
C ASP A 96 -4.37 -13.41 -12.19
N GLU A 97 -5.57 -12.95 -12.56
CA GLU A 97 -6.67 -13.83 -12.98
C GLU A 97 -6.35 -14.64 -14.23
N ARG A 98 -5.59 -14.07 -15.15
CA ARG A 98 -5.24 -14.77 -16.39
C ARG A 98 -4.22 -15.88 -16.17
N ARG A 99 -3.28 -15.66 -15.22
CA ARG A 99 -2.24 -16.63 -14.88
C ARG A 99 -2.66 -17.59 -13.78
N ALA A 100 -3.72 -17.25 -13.04
CA ALA A 100 -4.10 -17.91 -11.80
C ALA A 100 -2.94 -18.03 -10.80
N GLN A 101 -2.09 -16.97 -10.71
CA GLN A 101 -0.83 -16.97 -9.97
C GLN A 101 -0.69 -15.67 -9.17
N ALA A 102 -0.17 -15.78 -7.93
CA ALA A 102 0.21 -14.64 -7.13
C ALA A 102 1.48 -13.98 -7.71
N VAL A 103 1.39 -12.67 -8.04
CA VAL A 103 2.42 -11.93 -8.76
C VAL A 103 2.92 -10.69 -8.02
N GLY A 104 2.41 -10.43 -6.83
CA GLY A 104 2.83 -9.31 -6.00
C GLY A 104 2.16 -9.32 -4.64
N THR A 105 2.62 -8.42 -3.77
CA THR A 105 2.05 -8.23 -2.43
C THR A 105 1.86 -6.75 -2.13
N GLY A 106 0.96 -6.47 -1.17
CA GLY A 106 0.75 -5.16 -0.58
C GLY A 106 0.07 -5.27 0.77
N ALA A 107 -0.04 -4.16 1.47
CA ALA A 107 -0.70 -4.15 2.77
C ALA A 107 -1.43 -2.83 3.00
N TYR A 108 -2.51 -2.88 3.79
CA TYR A 108 -2.94 -1.70 4.54
C TYR A 108 -2.07 -1.56 5.77
N MET A 109 -1.64 -0.36 6.06
CA MET A 109 -0.79 -0.07 7.22
C MET A 109 -1.09 1.30 7.81
N ARG A 110 -0.59 1.54 9.03
CA ARG A 110 -0.91 2.78 9.77
C ARG A 110 -2.41 3.03 9.75
N ILE A 111 -3.15 1.97 10.09
CA ILE A 111 -4.60 1.95 10.06
C ILE A 111 -5.10 2.74 11.26
N ASP A 112 -5.60 3.94 11.01
CA ASP A 112 -6.10 4.89 12.02
C ASP A 112 -7.60 5.18 11.81
N PRO A 113 -8.49 4.36 12.35
CA PRO A 113 -9.93 4.59 12.26
C PRO A 113 -10.38 5.89 12.93
N ALA A 114 -9.75 6.30 14.04
CA ALA A 114 -10.14 7.50 14.77
C ALA A 114 -10.05 8.76 13.89
N ASN A 115 -9.03 8.82 13.02
CA ASN A 115 -8.86 9.89 12.06
C ASN A 115 -9.40 9.54 10.67
N GLY A 116 -9.85 8.30 10.44
CA GLY A 116 -10.31 7.81 9.13
C GLY A 116 -9.19 7.80 8.08
N VAL A 117 -7.99 7.41 8.50
CA VAL A 117 -6.78 7.40 7.65
C VAL A 117 -6.25 5.98 7.53
N VAL A 118 -5.83 5.61 6.32
CA VAL A 118 -5.15 4.34 6.06
C VAL A 118 -4.10 4.53 4.97
N GLU A 119 -2.95 3.90 5.13
CA GLU A 119 -1.87 3.91 4.14
C GLU A 119 -1.81 2.58 3.39
N VAL A 120 -1.55 2.62 2.08
CA VAL A 120 -1.13 1.45 1.32
C VAL A 120 0.40 1.41 1.27
N GLY A 121 0.97 0.26 1.61
CA GLY A 121 2.42 0.08 1.64
C GLY A 121 2.86 -1.36 1.47
N HIS A 122 4.12 -1.64 1.72
CA HIS A 122 4.74 -2.96 1.50
C HIS A 122 4.49 -3.51 0.09
N LEU A 123 4.46 -2.61 -0.91
CA LEU A 123 4.16 -2.96 -2.29
C LEU A 123 5.38 -3.61 -2.96
N ALA A 124 5.31 -4.92 -3.16
CA ALA A 124 6.28 -5.68 -3.93
C ALA A 124 5.61 -6.19 -5.21
N PHE A 125 5.96 -5.60 -6.34
CA PHE A 125 5.43 -5.94 -7.65
C PHE A 125 6.49 -6.70 -8.45
N SER A 126 6.27 -7.99 -8.69
CA SER A 126 7.16 -8.78 -9.54
C SER A 126 7.20 -8.25 -10.97
N PRO A 127 8.18 -8.66 -11.79
CA PRO A 127 8.20 -8.35 -13.22
C PRO A 127 6.92 -8.74 -13.96
N LEU A 128 6.22 -9.80 -13.53
CA LEU A 128 4.93 -10.22 -14.10
C LEU A 128 3.80 -9.23 -13.84
N MET A 129 3.87 -8.47 -12.76
CA MET A 129 2.83 -7.51 -12.36
C MET A 129 3.13 -6.09 -12.86
N GLN A 130 4.41 -5.71 -12.93
CA GLN A 130 4.81 -4.34 -13.28
C GLN A 130 4.31 -3.94 -14.65
N ARG A 131 3.78 -2.69 -14.77
CA ARG A 131 3.26 -2.09 -16.01
C ARG A 131 2.11 -2.87 -16.66
N THR A 132 1.35 -3.62 -15.87
CA THR A 132 0.18 -4.38 -16.34
C THR A 132 -1.12 -3.80 -15.78
N PRO A 133 -2.29 -4.16 -16.35
CA PRO A 133 -3.59 -3.85 -15.76
C PRO A 133 -3.76 -4.40 -14.34
N VAL A 134 -3.16 -5.54 -14.02
CA VAL A 134 -3.17 -6.18 -12.69
C VAL A 134 -2.69 -5.19 -11.61
N ALA A 135 -1.54 -4.52 -11.84
CA ALA A 135 -0.99 -3.56 -10.90
C ALA A 135 -1.92 -2.35 -10.65
N THR A 136 -2.56 -1.87 -11.71
CA THR A 136 -3.47 -0.74 -11.61
C THR A 136 -4.75 -1.13 -10.89
N GLU A 137 -5.33 -2.27 -11.24
CA GLU A 137 -6.58 -2.74 -10.66
C GLU A 137 -6.42 -3.15 -9.20
N ALA A 138 -5.32 -3.82 -8.82
CA ALA A 138 -5.03 -4.15 -7.43
C ALA A 138 -5.05 -2.90 -6.54
N MET A 139 -4.36 -1.84 -6.97
CA MET A 139 -4.35 -0.56 -6.23
C MET A 139 -5.71 0.12 -6.20
N TYR A 140 -6.45 0.07 -7.31
CA TYR A 140 -7.82 0.59 -7.37
C TYR A 140 -8.75 -0.17 -6.40
N LEU A 141 -8.72 -1.50 -6.38
CA LEU A 141 -9.55 -2.32 -5.50
C LEU A 141 -9.26 -2.04 -4.02
N MET A 142 -7.99 -1.93 -3.65
CA MET A 142 -7.62 -1.58 -2.27
C MET A 142 -8.11 -0.17 -1.91
N MET A 143 -7.88 0.83 -2.76
CA MET A 143 -8.36 2.19 -2.52
C MET A 143 -9.89 2.25 -2.42
N LYS A 144 -10.59 1.61 -3.37
CA LYS A 144 -12.06 1.53 -3.38
C LYS A 144 -12.59 0.93 -2.08
N TYR A 145 -12.03 -0.19 -1.64
CA TYR A 145 -12.47 -0.85 -0.40
C TYR A 145 -12.24 0.04 0.84
N ALA A 146 -11.11 0.73 0.94
CA ALA A 146 -10.87 1.66 2.02
C ALA A 146 -11.92 2.78 2.07
N PHE A 147 -12.27 3.36 0.92
CA PHE A 147 -13.31 4.39 0.86
C PHE A 147 -14.73 3.86 1.09
N GLU A 148 -15.03 2.63 0.68
CA GLU A 148 -16.31 1.97 0.98
C GLU A 148 -16.49 1.71 2.48
N LEU A 149 -15.41 1.40 3.21
CA LEU A 149 -15.43 1.30 4.67
C LEU A 149 -15.68 2.63 5.39
N GLY A 150 -15.48 3.77 4.70
CA GLY A 150 -15.68 5.09 5.28
C GLY A 150 -14.38 5.84 5.58
N TYR A 151 -13.22 5.30 5.26
CA TYR A 151 -11.98 6.05 5.37
C TYR A 151 -12.07 7.32 4.52
N ARG A 152 -11.63 8.44 5.06
CA ARG A 152 -11.70 9.73 4.38
C ARG A 152 -10.38 10.13 3.73
N ARG A 153 -9.30 9.40 4.05
CA ARG A 153 -7.95 9.64 3.55
C ARG A 153 -7.23 8.32 3.28
N TYR A 154 -6.69 8.20 2.09
CA TYR A 154 -5.87 7.08 1.66
C TYR A 154 -4.47 7.58 1.34
N GLU A 155 -3.46 7.05 2.01
CA GLU A 155 -2.07 7.53 1.90
C GLU A 155 -1.19 6.54 1.14
N TRP A 156 -0.17 7.10 0.50
CA TRP A 156 0.93 6.36 -0.10
C TRP A 156 2.23 7.09 0.22
N LYS A 157 3.21 6.35 0.73
CA LYS A 157 4.55 6.88 0.98
C LYS A 157 5.59 6.01 0.30
N CYS A 158 6.62 6.64 -0.26
CA CYS A 158 7.73 5.93 -0.88
C CYS A 158 9.04 6.71 -0.69
N ASP A 159 10.16 6.06 -0.98
CA ASP A 159 11.43 6.77 -1.10
C ASP A 159 11.33 7.85 -2.18
N ALA A 160 11.82 9.06 -1.90
CA ALA A 160 11.79 10.16 -2.85
C ALA A 160 12.59 9.88 -4.13
N LEU A 161 13.54 8.95 -4.07
CA LEU A 161 14.31 8.48 -5.22
C LEU A 161 13.57 7.43 -6.06
N ASN A 162 12.50 6.82 -5.52
CA ASN A 162 11.69 5.83 -6.22
C ASN A 162 10.76 6.48 -7.27
N ALA A 163 11.35 6.87 -8.40
CA ALA A 163 10.60 7.51 -9.49
C ALA A 163 9.44 6.63 -10.02
N GLY A 164 9.59 5.31 -9.99
CA GLY A 164 8.55 4.35 -10.40
C GLY A 164 7.32 4.46 -9.51
N SER A 165 7.50 4.41 -8.20
CA SER A 165 6.43 4.53 -7.21
C SER A 165 5.74 5.90 -7.27
N ARG A 166 6.52 6.98 -7.38
CA ARG A 166 5.98 8.34 -7.51
C ARG A 166 5.07 8.50 -8.74
N ARG A 167 5.51 8.00 -9.90
CA ARG A 167 4.67 8.01 -11.12
C ARG A 167 3.42 7.15 -10.98
N ALA A 168 3.52 6.00 -10.33
CA ALA A 168 2.37 5.13 -10.09
C ALA A 168 1.33 5.83 -9.20
N ALA A 169 1.74 6.44 -8.10
CA ALA A 169 0.86 7.20 -7.21
C ALA A 169 0.17 8.36 -7.94
N ALA A 170 0.92 9.18 -8.69
CA ALA A 170 0.35 10.29 -9.46
C ALA A 170 -0.69 9.80 -10.49
N ARG A 171 -0.41 8.70 -11.21
CA ARG A 171 -1.35 8.10 -12.18
C ARG A 171 -2.62 7.57 -11.53
N LEU A 172 -2.54 7.15 -10.27
CA LEU A 172 -3.68 6.68 -9.48
C LEU A 172 -4.46 7.81 -8.79
N GLY A 173 -4.11 9.07 -9.07
CA GLY A 173 -4.83 10.24 -8.57
C GLY A 173 -4.38 10.72 -7.20
N PHE A 174 -3.25 10.26 -6.68
CA PHE A 174 -2.68 10.82 -5.46
C PHE A 174 -2.05 12.19 -5.70
N THR A 175 -2.27 13.09 -4.78
CA THR A 175 -1.69 14.44 -4.78
C THR A 175 -0.45 14.51 -3.89
N PHE A 176 0.60 15.15 -4.36
CA PHE A 176 1.80 15.41 -3.56
C PHE A 176 1.49 16.35 -2.40
N GLU A 177 1.95 16.00 -1.20
CA GLU A 177 1.72 16.78 0.02
C GLU A 177 3.00 17.22 0.71
N GLY A 178 4.10 16.51 0.51
CA GLY A 178 5.35 16.90 1.12
C GLY A 178 6.44 15.85 1.10
N VAL A 179 7.60 16.25 1.64
CA VAL A 179 8.79 15.42 1.78
C VAL A 179 9.24 15.42 3.23
N PHE A 180 9.41 14.25 3.79
CA PHE A 180 9.95 14.05 5.14
C PHE A 180 11.45 13.75 5.02
N ARG A 181 12.28 14.69 5.42
CA ARG A 181 13.75 14.52 5.38
C ARG A 181 14.22 13.62 6.50
N GLN A 182 15.18 12.73 6.22
CA GLN A 182 15.80 11.83 7.22
C GLN A 182 14.76 11.01 8.02
N ALA A 183 13.62 10.69 7.39
CA ALA A 183 12.48 10.11 8.07
C ALA A 183 12.67 8.63 8.45
N VAL A 184 13.49 7.89 7.73
CA VAL A 184 13.65 6.45 7.89
C VAL A 184 15.08 6.04 7.60
N VAL A 185 15.62 5.09 8.39
CA VAL A 185 16.83 4.34 8.04
C VAL A 185 16.42 3.00 7.42
N CYS A 186 16.89 2.72 6.21
CA CYS A 186 16.60 1.49 5.51
C CYS A 186 17.86 0.93 4.85
N GLN A 187 18.18 -0.33 5.11
CA GLN A 187 19.38 -0.98 4.59
C GLN A 187 20.65 -0.14 4.85
N GLY A 188 20.79 0.41 6.07
CA GLY A 188 21.93 1.25 6.47
C GLY A 188 21.99 2.64 5.82
N ARG A 189 20.96 3.06 5.10
CA ARG A 189 20.90 4.36 4.39
C ARG A 189 19.79 5.24 4.92
N SER A 190 20.03 6.56 4.98
CA SER A 190 18.99 7.54 5.27
C SER A 190 18.06 7.71 4.09
N ARG A 191 16.76 7.67 4.35
CA ARG A 191 15.72 7.89 3.35
C ARG A 191 15.00 9.21 3.54
N VAL A 192 14.75 9.85 2.42
CA VAL A 192 13.83 10.96 2.28
C VAL A 192 12.49 10.38 1.79
N VAL A 193 11.44 10.54 2.58
CA VAL A 193 10.13 9.95 2.26
C VAL A 193 9.27 10.97 1.52
N PHE A 194 8.78 10.56 0.35
CA PHE A 194 7.81 11.29 -0.47
C PHE A 194 6.40 10.86 -0.04
N GLY A 195 5.62 11.80 0.46
CA GLY A 195 4.26 11.57 0.93
C GLY A 195 3.22 12.12 -0.04
N VAL A 196 2.21 11.30 -0.35
CA VAL A 196 1.04 11.67 -1.15
C VAL A 196 -0.23 11.17 -0.49
N GLY A 197 -1.32 11.87 -0.69
CA GLY A 197 -2.64 11.52 -0.20
C GLY A 197 -3.70 11.60 -1.29
N ASN A 198 -4.74 10.80 -1.14
CA ASN A 198 -5.96 10.90 -1.92
C ASN A 198 -7.14 11.07 -0.95
N PRO A 199 -7.54 12.32 -0.64
CA PRO A 199 -8.72 12.54 0.16
C PRO A 199 -9.97 12.15 -0.64
N ARG A 200 -10.91 11.48 0.03
CA ARG A 200 -12.21 11.17 -0.56
C ARG A 200 -12.87 12.48 -1.05
N ALA A 201 -13.20 12.54 -2.34
CA ALA A 201 -14.01 13.63 -2.86
C ALA A 201 -15.37 13.64 -2.13
N ARG A 202 -15.79 14.81 -1.64
CA ARG A 202 -17.07 15.02 -0.96
C ARG A 202 -18.13 15.47 -1.96
#